data_828c7e76d4c9974a467ee6915b450179
#
_entry.id   828c7e76d4c9974a467ee6915b450179
#
_cell.length_a   1.000
_cell.length_b   1.000
_cell.length_c   1.000
_cell.angle_alpha   90.00
_cell.angle_beta   90.00
_cell.angle_gamma   90.00
#
_symmetry.space_group_name_H-M   'P 1'
#
loop_
_entity.id
_entity.type
_entity.pdbx_description
1 polymer ?
#
loop_
_entity_poly.entity_id
_entity_poly.type
_entity_poly.pdbx_seq_one_letter_code
_entity_poly.pdbx_strand_id
1 'polypeptide(L)'
;KQVIDGLNGANINVGANTVNLGPQSAVVRAVGQIRSMEDIRNTMITVRDGSPILVSDVADIAVGNEPRLGVAGHDDDDDVVEGIVLMRRGAETMPTLRAVEREIERINASSLLPPGVRIERIYDRSVLVDVTTHTVLHNMVMGVCLIFAIQWLFLGDLRSALIVSATIPFALLFAVVIIVINGESANLLSMGAIDFGIIVDATVIMVENIFRHLAEASHAGSTRSLREEPEGLTGKLFTIYEASGEVTKAIFFSATIIIAGFLPLFTLSGVEGRIFGPMAQTYAYALAGGLIATFTVSPALAALLLPE
;
A
#
# COMPACT_ATOMS: atom_id res chain seq x y z
N LYS A 1 10.36 41.92 35.52
CA LYS A 1 10.23 40.81 36.46
C LYS A 1 8.84 40.74 37.05
N GLN A 2 8.33 41.79 37.71
CA GLN A 2 6.99 41.81 38.32
C GLN A 2 5.83 41.47 37.35
N VAL A 3 5.89 41.93 36.09
CA VAL A 3 4.89 41.60 35.05
C VAL A 3 4.90 40.11 34.76
N ILE A 4 6.09 39.52 34.58
CA ILE A 4 6.25 38.07 34.30
C ILE A 4 5.73 37.25 35.48
N ASP A 5 6.10 37.66 36.71
CA ASP A 5 5.68 36.95 37.92
C ASP A 5 4.14 37.03 38.09
N GLY A 6 3.53 38.23 37.79
CA GLY A 6 2.08 38.43 37.81
C GLY A 6 1.35 37.56 36.80
N LEU A 7 1.83 37.51 35.55
CA LEU A 7 1.22 36.71 34.48
C LEU A 7 1.34 35.21 34.79
N ASN A 8 2.52 34.75 35.27
CA ASN A 8 2.71 33.36 35.68
C ASN A 8 1.82 32.96 36.85
N GLY A 9 1.63 33.87 37.81
CA GLY A 9 0.77 33.65 38.95
C GLY A 9 -0.74 33.65 38.60
N ALA A 10 -1.11 34.37 37.57
CA ALA A 10 -2.51 34.44 37.10
C ALA A 10 -2.86 33.22 36.20
N ASN A 11 -1.90 32.66 35.48
CA ASN A 11 -2.12 31.53 34.55
C ASN A 11 -2.10 30.18 35.25
N ILE A 12 -2.83 30.02 36.34
CA ILE A 12 -2.82 28.80 37.15
C ILE A 12 -4.25 28.31 37.39
N ASN A 13 -4.49 27.02 37.19
CA ASN A 13 -5.70 26.35 37.63
C ASN A 13 -5.50 25.83 39.06
N VAL A 14 -6.34 26.24 39.98
CA VAL A 14 -6.28 25.82 41.38
C VAL A 14 -7.47 24.91 41.70
N GLY A 15 -7.18 23.70 42.14
CA GLY A 15 -8.19 22.81 42.71
C GLY A 15 -8.56 23.28 44.12
N ALA A 16 -9.83 23.54 44.33
CA ALA A 16 -10.40 23.78 45.66
C ALA A 16 -11.05 22.49 46.22
N ASN A 17 -11.53 22.57 47.46
CA ASN A 17 -12.21 21.46 48.12
C ASN A 17 -13.49 21.03 47.42
N THR A 18 -14.02 19.88 47.81
CA THR A 18 -15.31 19.38 47.36
C THR A 18 -16.46 20.06 48.12
N VAL A 19 -17.53 20.40 47.42
CA VAL A 19 -18.79 20.89 47.99
C VAL A 19 -19.85 19.81 47.83
N ASN A 20 -20.54 19.49 48.93
CA ASN A 20 -21.63 18.54 48.90
C ASN A 20 -22.93 19.22 48.45
N LEU A 21 -23.48 18.78 47.32
CA LEU A 21 -24.75 19.23 46.74
C LEU A 21 -25.77 18.12 46.94
N GLY A 22 -26.35 18.00 48.14
CA GLY A 22 -27.23 16.92 48.51
C GLY A 22 -26.49 15.56 48.54
N PRO A 23 -26.94 14.53 47.81
CA PRO A 23 -26.28 13.20 47.80
C PRO A 23 -25.03 13.14 46.88
N GLN A 24 -24.72 14.24 46.19
CA GLN A 24 -23.58 14.32 45.25
C GLN A 24 -22.48 15.24 45.79
N SER A 25 -21.22 14.87 45.55
CA SER A 25 -20.06 15.68 45.86
C SER A 25 -19.52 16.29 44.57
N ALA A 26 -19.43 17.60 44.49
CA ALA A 26 -18.87 18.33 43.36
C ALA A 26 -17.46 18.89 43.69
N VAL A 27 -16.52 18.68 42.81
CA VAL A 27 -15.17 19.25 42.93
C VAL A 27 -15.20 20.69 42.42
N VAL A 28 -14.85 21.65 43.29
CA VAL A 28 -14.72 23.06 42.89
C VAL A 28 -13.31 23.27 42.36
N ARG A 29 -13.19 23.91 41.21
CA ARG A 29 -11.93 24.29 40.60
C ARG A 29 -11.99 25.76 40.17
N ALA A 30 -11.04 26.55 40.59
CA ALA A 30 -10.82 27.88 40.05
C ALA A 30 -10.01 27.76 38.74
N VAL A 31 -10.57 28.25 37.64
CA VAL A 31 -9.91 28.25 36.34
C VAL A 31 -9.32 29.64 36.12
N GLY A 32 -8.01 29.76 36.36
CA GLY A 32 -7.26 31.02 36.16
C GLY A 32 -6.45 31.01 34.85
N GLN A 33 -6.67 30.02 33.97
CA GLN A 33 -5.94 29.93 32.70
C GLN A 33 -6.27 31.11 31.79
N ILE A 34 -5.24 31.83 31.34
CA ILE A 34 -5.36 32.92 30.35
C ILE A 34 -5.84 32.33 29.01
N ARG A 35 -6.93 32.92 28.45
CA ARG A 35 -7.56 32.47 27.20
C ARG A 35 -7.70 33.56 26.14
N SER A 36 -7.59 34.80 26.56
CA SER A 36 -7.77 35.97 25.70
C SER A 36 -6.74 37.05 26.00
N MET A 37 -6.59 38.00 25.06
CA MET A 37 -5.77 39.19 25.30
C MET A 37 -6.37 40.07 26.42
N GLU A 38 -7.68 40.02 26.59
CA GLU A 38 -8.37 40.74 27.64
C GLU A 38 -8.02 40.20 29.05
N ASP A 39 -7.84 38.87 29.18
CA ASP A 39 -7.39 38.26 30.42
C ASP A 39 -5.98 38.74 30.78
N ILE A 40 -5.11 38.91 29.77
CA ILE A 40 -3.77 39.45 29.98
C ILE A 40 -3.82 40.90 30.41
N ARG A 41 -4.66 41.76 29.76
CA ARG A 41 -4.84 43.17 30.08
C ARG A 41 -5.26 43.35 31.50
N ASN A 42 -6.20 42.53 31.96
CA ASN A 42 -6.82 42.62 33.28
C ASN A 42 -6.05 41.88 34.36
N THR A 43 -4.92 41.27 34.02
CA THR A 43 -4.05 40.58 35.00
C THR A 43 -3.44 41.63 35.96
N MET A 44 -3.63 41.41 37.25
CA MET A 44 -3.07 42.27 38.30
C MET A 44 -1.59 41.92 38.52
N ILE A 45 -0.72 42.94 38.46
CA ILE A 45 0.72 42.82 38.73
C ILE A 45 1.02 43.03 40.19
N THR A 46 0.45 44.07 40.79
CA THR A 46 0.69 44.45 42.19
C THR A 46 -0.44 45.39 42.66
N VAL A 47 -0.45 45.67 43.96
CA VAL A 47 -1.32 46.68 44.55
C VAL A 47 -0.46 47.82 45.13
N ARG A 48 -0.77 49.04 44.76
CA ARG A 48 -0.11 50.24 45.29
C ARG A 48 -1.14 51.21 45.82
N ASP A 49 -0.93 51.67 47.08
CA ASP A 49 -1.84 52.60 47.76
C ASP A 49 -3.32 52.17 47.76
N GLY A 50 -3.56 50.83 47.86
CA GLY A 50 -4.91 50.24 47.81
C GLY A 50 -5.52 50.09 46.41
N SER A 51 -4.83 50.52 45.34
CA SER A 51 -5.27 50.39 43.97
C SER A 51 -4.53 49.28 43.22
N PRO A 52 -5.22 48.39 42.52
CA PRO A 52 -4.59 47.37 41.68
C PRO A 52 -3.89 48.01 40.48
N ILE A 53 -2.69 47.59 40.16
CA ILE A 53 -1.98 47.93 38.92
C ILE A 53 -2.09 46.72 37.99
N LEU A 54 -2.71 46.94 36.84
CA LEU A 54 -2.92 45.93 35.81
C LEU A 54 -1.79 45.93 34.78
N VAL A 55 -1.70 44.86 33.98
CA VAL A 55 -0.76 44.81 32.87
C VAL A 55 -1.02 45.91 31.87
N SER A 56 -2.28 46.25 31.60
CA SER A 56 -2.70 47.35 30.72
C SER A 56 -2.23 48.74 31.17
N ASP A 57 -1.91 48.91 32.45
CA ASP A 57 -1.42 50.20 32.96
C ASP A 57 0.05 50.46 32.70
N VAL A 58 0.82 49.38 32.40
CA VAL A 58 2.28 49.42 32.27
C VAL A 58 2.83 48.88 30.95
N ALA A 59 1.96 48.24 30.14
CA ALA A 59 2.38 47.61 28.89
C ALA A 59 1.26 47.60 27.84
N ASP A 60 1.64 47.76 26.59
CA ASP A 60 0.79 47.50 25.43
C ASP A 60 0.81 46.02 25.09
N ILE A 61 -0.37 45.44 24.85
CA ILE A 61 -0.54 44.04 24.54
C ILE A 61 -0.95 43.91 23.09
N ALA A 62 -0.13 43.21 22.32
CA ALA A 62 -0.34 42.91 20.92
C ALA A 62 -0.02 41.46 20.61
N VAL A 63 -0.67 40.92 19.59
CA VAL A 63 -0.29 39.63 19.02
C VAL A 63 0.96 39.86 18.19
N GLY A 64 2.05 39.19 18.56
CA GLY A 64 3.31 39.18 17.82
C GLY A 64 3.54 37.88 17.08
N ASN A 65 4.59 37.84 16.32
CA ASN A 65 5.07 36.61 15.66
C ASN A 65 6.29 36.06 16.42
N GLU A 66 6.38 34.77 16.49
CA GLU A 66 7.63 34.14 16.94
C GLU A 66 8.76 34.42 15.93
N PRO A 67 10.01 34.51 16.40
CA PRO A 67 11.16 34.62 15.50
C PRO A 67 11.20 33.44 14.52
N ARG A 68 11.36 33.73 13.25
CA ARG A 68 11.51 32.69 12.22
C ARG A 68 12.79 31.89 12.48
N LEU A 69 12.65 30.55 12.56
CA LEU A 69 13.78 29.62 12.71
C LEU A 69 14.21 29.05 11.37
N GLY A 70 13.44 29.25 10.30
CA GLY A 70 13.73 28.78 8.96
C GLY A 70 12.98 29.57 7.90
N VAL A 71 13.31 29.29 6.64
CA VAL A 71 12.69 29.88 5.43
C VAL A 71 12.21 28.74 4.55
N ALA A 72 11.00 28.88 4.01
CA ALA A 72 10.48 28.00 2.97
C ALA A 72 10.23 28.83 1.71
N GLY A 73 10.63 28.32 0.58
CA GLY A 73 10.45 28.96 -0.73
C GLY A 73 9.75 28.00 -1.71
N HIS A 74 9.01 28.56 -2.65
CA HIS A 74 8.38 27.84 -3.73
C HIS A 74 8.49 28.68 -5.02
N ASP A 75 9.15 28.14 -6.04
CA ASP A 75 9.50 28.83 -7.27
C ASP A 75 10.27 30.15 -7.00
N ASP A 76 9.71 31.29 -7.38
CA ASP A 76 10.31 32.62 -7.21
C ASP A 76 9.89 33.29 -5.88
N ASP A 77 9.07 32.64 -5.04
CA ASP A 77 8.63 33.15 -3.75
C ASP A 77 9.43 32.52 -2.60
N ASP A 78 10.16 33.34 -1.86
CA ASP A 78 11.00 32.94 -0.74
C ASP A 78 10.34 33.13 0.64
N ASP A 79 9.06 33.53 0.68
CA ASP A 79 8.30 33.78 1.90
C ASP A 79 6.98 33.02 1.96
N VAL A 80 7.05 31.71 1.79
CA VAL A 80 5.87 30.84 1.87
C VAL A 80 5.80 30.09 3.20
N VAL A 81 4.60 29.69 3.58
CA VAL A 81 4.37 28.79 4.73
C VAL A 81 4.09 27.39 4.21
N GLU A 82 4.96 26.46 4.54
CA GLU A 82 4.80 25.06 4.18
C GLU A 82 4.09 24.28 5.29
N GLY A 83 3.07 23.51 4.93
CA GLY A 83 2.36 22.58 5.80
C GLY A 83 2.57 21.14 5.33
N ILE A 84 2.96 20.24 6.24
CA ILE A 84 3.16 18.82 5.95
C ILE A 84 2.04 18.02 6.59
N VAL A 85 1.24 17.34 5.75
CA VAL A 85 0.18 16.43 6.22
C VAL A 85 0.74 15.01 6.27
N LEU A 86 0.78 14.43 7.48
CA LEU A 86 1.28 13.08 7.70
C LEU A 86 0.10 12.10 7.84
N MET A 87 0.12 11.06 7.04
CA MET A 87 -0.84 9.96 7.12
C MET A 87 -0.54 9.07 8.34
N ARG A 88 -1.58 8.64 9.04
CA ARG A 88 -1.43 7.67 10.13
C ARG A 88 -1.00 6.32 9.60
N ARG A 89 -0.15 5.62 10.37
CA ARG A 89 0.24 4.25 10.05
C ARG A 89 -0.99 3.34 9.99
N GLY A 90 -1.09 2.54 8.94
CA GLY A 90 -2.21 1.62 8.70
C GLY A 90 -3.42 2.26 8.00
N ALA A 91 -3.39 3.57 7.70
CA ALA A 91 -4.40 4.19 6.85
C ALA A 91 -4.12 3.94 5.37
N GLU A 92 -5.17 3.92 4.57
CA GLU A 92 -5.07 3.76 3.12
C GLU A 92 -4.69 5.09 2.45
N THR A 93 -3.70 5.04 1.53
CA THR A 93 -3.13 6.25 0.92
C THR A 93 -4.15 7.02 0.08
N MET A 94 -4.80 6.39 -0.89
CA MET A 94 -5.68 7.09 -1.83
C MET A 94 -6.94 7.68 -1.17
N PRO A 95 -7.67 6.97 -0.28
CA PRO A 95 -8.78 7.56 0.45
C PRO A 95 -8.36 8.74 1.33
N THR A 96 -7.19 8.65 1.98
CA THR A 96 -6.65 9.74 2.82
C THR A 96 -6.31 10.97 1.98
N LEU A 97 -5.63 10.80 0.85
CA LEU A 97 -5.29 11.90 -0.06
C LEU A 97 -6.55 12.60 -0.58
N ARG A 98 -7.54 11.84 -1.05
CA ARG A 98 -8.81 12.42 -1.51
C ARG A 98 -9.57 13.17 -0.40
N ALA A 99 -9.42 12.76 0.85
CA ALA A 99 -10.02 13.47 1.99
C ALA A 99 -9.29 14.80 2.25
N VAL A 100 -7.96 14.81 2.18
CA VAL A 100 -7.13 16.01 2.32
C VAL A 100 -7.40 16.99 1.18
N GLU A 101 -7.48 16.54 -0.06
CA GLU A 101 -7.81 17.36 -1.23
C GLU A 101 -9.15 18.09 -1.05
N ARG A 102 -10.20 17.35 -0.71
CA ARG A 102 -11.52 17.92 -0.47
C ARG A 102 -11.51 18.96 0.66
N GLU A 103 -10.71 18.71 1.70
CA GLU A 103 -10.61 19.66 2.81
C GLU A 103 -9.83 20.92 2.40
N ILE A 104 -8.76 20.81 1.61
CA ILE A 104 -8.05 21.96 1.02
C ILE A 104 -8.99 22.78 0.15
N GLU A 105 -9.78 22.15 -0.71
CA GLU A 105 -10.77 22.83 -1.54
C GLU A 105 -11.82 23.54 -0.69
N ARG A 106 -12.31 22.89 0.37
CA ARG A 106 -13.27 23.48 1.31
C ARG A 106 -12.70 24.71 2.02
N ILE A 107 -11.43 24.62 2.49
CA ILE A 107 -10.76 25.75 3.17
C ILE A 107 -10.56 26.90 2.18
N ASN A 108 -10.05 26.63 0.97
CA ASN A 108 -9.82 27.64 -0.05
C ASN A 108 -11.13 28.35 -0.52
N ALA A 109 -12.25 27.63 -0.51
CA ALA A 109 -13.56 28.17 -0.85
C ALA A 109 -14.24 28.92 0.31
N SER A 110 -13.72 28.79 1.53
CA SER A 110 -14.27 29.41 2.72
C SER A 110 -13.62 30.77 3.02
N SER A 111 -14.16 31.49 4.00
CA SER A 111 -13.56 32.72 4.53
C SER A 111 -12.56 32.48 5.66
N LEU A 112 -12.06 31.26 5.82
CA LEU A 112 -11.11 30.93 6.89
C LEU A 112 -9.71 31.52 6.64
N LEU A 113 -9.33 31.66 5.37
CA LEU A 113 -8.05 32.26 5.00
C LEU A 113 -8.19 33.75 4.77
N PRO A 114 -7.14 34.55 5.06
CA PRO A 114 -7.10 35.96 4.72
C PRO A 114 -7.27 36.16 3.20
N PRO A 115 -7.77 37.36 2.78
CA PRO A 115 -7.90 37.69 1.36
C PRO A 115 -6.54 37.56 0.63
N GLY A 116 -6.53 36.85 -0.51
CA GLY A 116 -5.33 36.64 -1.31
C GLY A 116 -4.45 35.45 -0.87
N VAL A 117 -4.77 34.80 0.25
CA VAL A 117 -4.06 33.60 0.71
C VAL A 117 -4.83 32.35 0.27
N ARG A 118 -4.11 31.38 -0.28
CA ARG A 118 -4.67 30.07 -0.64
C ARG A 118 -3.68 28.95 -0.32
N ILE A 119 -4.20 27.78 -0.05
CA ILE A 119 -3.40 26.56 0.11
C ILE A 119 -3.17 25.97 -1.29
N GLU A 120 -1.92 25.82 -1.65
CA GLU A 120 -1.51 25.17 -2.90
C GLU A 120 -0.74 23.87 -2.61
N ARG A 121 -0.99 22.84 -3.41
CA ARG A 121 -0.31 21.57 -3.26
C ARG A 121 1.02 21.61 -4.02
N ILE A 122 2.11 21.46 -3.30
CA ILE A 122 3.48 21.42 -3.88
C ILE A 122 3.96 19.99 -4.10
N TYR A 123 3.49 19.04 -3.28
CA TYR A 123 3.81 17.62 -3.41
C TYR A 123 2.55 16.78 -3.19
N ASP A 124 2.28 15.91 -4.13
CA ASP A 124 1.16 14.97 -4.08
C ASP A 124 1.62 13.56 -4.41
N ARG A 125 1.43 12.66 -3.44
CA ARG A 125 1.81 11.25 -3.59
C ARG A 125 0.90 10.48 -4.55
N SER A 126 -0.28 10.99 -4.88
CA SER A 126 -1.19 10.35 -5.83
C SER A 126 -0.56 10.18 -7.20
N VAL A 127 0.20 11.18 -7.65
CA VAL A 127 0.93 11.12 -8.93
C VAL A 127 1.88 9.93 -8.98
N LEU A 128 2.62 9.69 -7.89
CA LEU A 128 3.53 8.55 -7.80
C LEU A 128 2.79 7.21 -7.81
N VAL A 129 1.66 7.13 -7.11
CA VAL A 129 0.82 5.92 -7.07
C VAL A 129 0.23 5.63 -8.45
N ASP A 130 -0.28 6.65 -9.14
CA ASP A 130 -0.88 6.51 -10.48
C ASP A 130 0.17 6.08 -11.52
N VAL A 131 1.33 6.75 -11.55
CA VAL A 131 2.43 6.39 -12.44
C VAL A 131 2.88 4.96 -12.20
N THR A 132 3.03 4.54 -10.95
CA THR A 132 3.46 3.18 -10.64
C THR A 132 2.40 2.14 -11.01
N THR A 133 1.13 2.40 -10.70
CA THR A 133 0.03 1.50 -11.08
C THR A 133 -0.05 1.34 -12.59
N HIS A 134 0.02 2.44 -13.32
CA HIS A 134 0.05 2.42 -14.79
C HIS A 134 1.26 1.64 -15.31
N THR A 135 2.44 1.86 -14.75
CA THR A 135 3.67 1.16 -15.16
C THR A 135 3.56 -0.36 -14.92
N VAL A 136 3.03 -0.78 -13.76
CA VAL A 136 2.82 -2.21 -13.45
C VAL A 136 1.85 -2.85 -14.44
N LEU A 137 0.71 -2.20 -14.70
CA LEU A 137 -0.28 -2.72 -15.66
C LEU A 137 0.29 -2.76 -17.09
N HIS A 138 1.01 -1.72 -17.49
CA HIS A 138 1.67 -1.67 -18.80
C HIS A 138 2.70 -2.79 -18.96
N ASN A 139 3.58 -2.97 -17.96
CA ASN A 139 4.58 -4.04 -17.95
C ASN A 139 3.93 -5.43 -17.95
N MET A 140 2.83 -5.62 -17.23
CA MET A 140 2.06 -6.86 -17.25
C MET A 140 1.54 -7.16 -18.66
N VAL A 141 0.88 -6.19 -19.30
CA VAL A 141 0.34 -6.37 -20.66
C VAL A 141 1.46 -6.64 -21.66
N MET A 142 2.56 -5.86 -21.59
CA MET A 142 3.73 -6.08 -22.46
C MET A 142 4.37 -7.45 -22.23
N GLY A 143 4.50 -7.86 -20.96
CA GLY A 143 5.03 -9.19 -20.59
C GLY A 143 4.15 -10.33 -21.13
N VAL A 144 2.84 -10.23 -20.94
CA VAL A 144 1.85 -11.18 -21.49
C VAL A 144 1.96 -11.28 -23.01
N CYS A 145 1.99 -10.14 -23.71
CA CYS A 145 2.11 -10.11 -25.17
C CYS A 145 3.46 -10.72 -25.64
N LEU A 146 4.54 -10.39 -24.98
CA LEU A 146 5.87 -10.89 -25.32
C LEU A 146 5.95 -12.42 -25.11
N ILE A 147 5.53 -12.90 -23.95
CA ILE A 147 5.52 -14.34 -23.64
C ILE A 147 4.59 -15.07 -24.60
N PHE A 148 3.41 -14.54 -24.87
CA PHE A 148 2.50 -15.09 -25.86
C PHE A 148 3.15 -15.21 -27.26
N ALA A 149 3.82 -14.15 -27.74
CA ALA A 149 4.48 -14.15 -29.03
C ALA A 149 5.64 -15.16 -29.10
N ILE A 150 6.45 -15.23 -28.06
CA ILE A 150 7.56 -16.18 -27.96
C ILE A 150 7.02 -17.61 -27.92
N GLN A 151 6.05 -17.89 -27.09
CA GLN A 151 5.47 -19.25 -26.98
C GLN A 151 4.80 -19.68 -28.28
N TRP A 152 4.08 -18.78 -28.93
CA TRP A 152 3.49 -19.04 -30.24
C TRP A 152 4.55 -19.37 -31.29
N LEU A 153 5.68 -18.64 -31.29
CA LEU A 153 6.78 -18.86 -32.22
C LEU A 153 7.45 -20.24 -32.00
N PHE A 154 7.65 -20.62 -30.73
CA PHE A 154 8.38 -21.85 -30.38
C PHE A 154 7.50 -23.11 -30.43
N LEU A 155 6.27 -23.05 -29.93
CA LEU A 155 5.36 -24.20 -29.94
C LEU A 155 4.59 -24.34 -31.26
N GLY A 156 4.48 -23.26 -32.06
CA GLY A 156 3.69 -23.28 -33.28
C GLY A 156 2.17 -23.38 -33.07
N ASP A 157 1.71 -23.45 -31.81
CA ASP A 157 0.30 -23.56 -31.43
C ASP A 157 -0.18 -22.34 -30.64
N LEU A 158 -1.19 -21.67 -31.20
CA LEU A 158 -1.77 -20.45 -30.62
C LEU A 158 -2.48 -20.72 -29.29
N ARG A 159 -3.08 -21.91 -29.15
CA ARG A 159 -3.88 -22.28 -27.99
C ARG A 159 -2.98 -22.54 -26.78
N SER A 160 -1.87 -23.23 -26.99
CA SER A 160 -0.83 -23.45 -25.97
C SER A 160 -0.23 -22.12 -25.48
N ALA A 161 0.09 -21.21 -26.40
CA ALA A 161 0.57 -19.89 -26.07
C ALA A 161 -0.44 -19.08 -25.24
N LEU A 162 -1.73 -19.18 -25.55
CA LEU A 162 -2.80 -18.51 -24.80
C LEU A 162 -2.92 -19.07 -23.38
N ILE A 163 -2.84 -20.39 -23.20
CA ILE A 163 -2.91 -21.04 -21.88
C ILE A 163 -1.78 -20.52 -20.99
N VAL A 164 -0.54 -20.52 -21.50
CA VAL A 164 0.63 -20.04 -20.76
C VAL A 164 0.45 -18.57 -20.37
N SER A 165 0.08 -17.73 -21.33
CA SER A 165 -0.07 -16.29 -21.11
C SER A 165 -1.18 -15.93 -20.10
N ALA A 166 -2.24 -16.73 -20.04
CA ALA A 166 -3.37 -16.52 -19.13
C ALA A 166 -3.00 -16.76 -17.66
N THR A 167 -1.93 -17.51 -17.37
CA THR A 167 -1.49 -17.76 -15.99
C THR A 167 -0.82 -16.56 -15.36
N ILE A 168 -0.27 -15.63 -16.14
CA ILE A 168 0.38 -14.42 -15.63
C ILE A 168 -0.60 -13.52 -14.85
N PRO A 169 -1.71 -13.04 -15.47
CA PRO A 169 -2.68 -12.24 -14.73
C PRO A 169 -3.32 -13.01 -13.57
N PHE A 170 -3.48 -14.33 -13.69
CA PHE A 170 -3.98 -15.15 -12.58
C PHE A 170 -3.03 -15.10 -11.38
N ALA A 171 -1.73 -15.33 -11.59
CA ALA A 171 -0.73 -15.30 -10.53
C ALA A 171 -0.63 -13.93 -9.86
N LEU A 172 -0.68 -12.85 -10.65
CA LEU A 172 -0.68 -11.49 -10.12
C LEU A 172 -1.94 -11.20 -9.28
N LEU A 173 -3.12 -11.53 -9.80
CA LEU A 173 -4.38 -11.34 -9.08
C LEU A 173 -4.43 -12.18 -7.81
N PHE A 174 -3.92 -13.41 -7.84
CA PHE A 174 -3.80 -14.25 -6.66
C PHE A 174 -2.93 -13.57 -5.59
N ALA A 175 -1.75 -13.05 -5.95
CA ALA A 175 -0.88 -12.33 -5.02
C ALA A 175 -1.58 -11.10 -4.43
N VAL A 176 -2.27 -10.31 -5.25
CA VAL A 176 -3.03 -9.14 -4.80
C VAL A 176 -4.13 -9.53 -3.81
N VAL A 177 -4.88 -10.60 -4.10
CA VAL A 177 -5.94 -11.10 -3.21
C VAL A 177 -5.36 -11.50 -1.84
N ILE A 178 -4.23 -12.21 -1.82
CA ILE A 178 -3.60 -12.63 -0.55
C ILE A 178 -3.09 -11.40 0.24
N ILE A 179 -2.45 -10.43 -0.43
CA ILE A 179 -2.01 -9.17 0.20
C ILE A 179 -3.20 -8.44 0.85
N VAL A 180 -4.33 -8.33 0.13
CA VAL A 180 -5.54 -7.67 0.64
C VAL A 180 -6.14 -8.43 1.82
N ILE A 181 -6.25 -9.77 1.76
CA ILE A 181 -6.79 -10.58 2.85
C ILE A 181 -5.93 -10.46 4.12
N ASN A 182 -4.60 -10.41 3.97
CA ASN A 182 -3.68 -10.26 5.09
C ASN A 182 -3.63 -8.82 5.64
N GLY A 183 -4.29 -7.86 4.99
CA GLY A 183 -4.21 -6.45 5.37
C GLY A 183 -2.82 -5.84 5.19
N GLU A 184 -2.01 -6.43 4.33
CA GLU A 184 -0.68 -5.94 4.02
C GLU A 184 -0.77 -4.77 3.03
N SER A 185 0.12 -3.78 3.18
CA SER A 185 0.19 -2.68 2.22
C SER A 185 1.05 -3.07 1.02
N ALA A 186 0.48 -2.98 -0.18
CA ALA A 186 1.27 -3.14 -1.40
C ALA A 186 2.32 -2.03 -1.48
N ASN A 187 3.59 -2.43 -1.49
CA ASN A 187 4.70 -1.51 -1.70
C ASN A 187 4.87 -1.31 -3.21
N LEU A 188 5.05 -0.06 -3.65
CA LEU A 188 5.29 0.28 -5.05
C LEU A 188 6.48 -0.49 -5.64
N LEU A 189 7.53 -0.66 -4.82
CA LEU A 189 8.72 -1.45 -5.20
C LEU A 189 8.37 -2.93 -5.41
N SER A 190 7.54 -3.50 -4.53
CA SER A 190 7.13 -4.91 -4.60
C SER A 190 6.35 -5.21 -5.87
N MET A 191 5.42 -4.32 -6.24
CA MET A 191 4.60 -4.47 -7.43
C MET A 191 5.40 -4.25 -8.71
N GLY A 192 6.34 -3.28 -8.71
CA GLY A 192 7.18 -2.97 -9.88
C GLY A 192 8.29 -3.98 -10.16
N ALA A 193 8.67 -4.75 -9.14
CA ALA A 193 9.75 -5.75 -9.25
C ALA A 193 9.26 -7.16 -9.64
N ILE A 194 7.95 -7.38 -9.82
CA ILE A 194 7.44 -8.71 -10.18
C ILE A 194 7.98 -9.12 -11.55
N ASP A 195 8.75 -10.20 -11.55
CA ASP A 195 9.27 -10.83 -12.77
C ASP A 195 8.28 -11.91 -13.23
N PHE A 196 7.57 -11.60 -14.31
CA PHE A 196 6.59 -12.50 -14.90
C PHE A 196 7.24 -13.73 -15.55
N GLY A 197 8.52 -13.66 -15.95
CA GLY A 197 9.25 -14.78 -16.52
C GLY A 197 9.36 -15.94 -15.54
N ILE A 198 9.86 -15.67 -14.33
CA ILE A 198 10.02 -16.71 -13.29
C ILE A 198 8.68 -17.36 -12.92
N ILE A 199 7.58 -16.58 -12.93
CA ILE A 199 6.25 -17.11 -12.58
C ILE A 199 5.73 -18.08 -13.64
N VAL A 200 6.04 -17.83 -14.90
CA VAL A 200 5.53 -18.57 -16.06
C VAL A 200 6.31 -19.83 -16.38
N ASP A 201 7.58 -19.91 -15.98
CA ASP A 201 8.47 -21.04 -16.35
C ASP A 201 7.85 -22.40 -16.05
N ALA A 202 7.24 -22.56 -14.88
CA ALA A 202 6.55 -23.79 -14.49
C ALA A 202 5.39 -24.14 -15.45
N THR A 203 4.63 -23.12 -15.86
CA THR A 203 3.48 -23.30 -16.77
C THR A 203 3.94 -23.65 -18.18
N VAL A 204 5.01 -23.04 -18.65
CA VAL A 204 5.61 -23.34 -19.96
C VAL A 204 5.96 -24.82 -20.04
N ILE A 205 6.69 -25.34 -19.05
CA ILE A 205 7.10 -26.76 -18.98
C ILE A 205 5.85 -27.66 -18.96
N MET A 206 4.85 -27.32 -18.17
CA MET A 206 3.61 -28.08 -18.06
C MET A 206 2.86 -28.16 -19.39
N VAL A 207 2.62 -27.01 -20.02
CA VAL A 207 1.83 -26.90 -21.24
C VAL A 207 2.58 -27.53 -22.44
N GLU A 208 3.90 -27.32 -22.52
CA GLU A 208 4.73 -27.94 -23.53
C GLU A 208 4.68 -29.47 -23.43
N ASN A 209 4.82 -30.03 -22.22
CA ASN A 209 4.77 -31.48 -22.02
C ASN A 209 3.38 -32.06 -22.40
N ILE A 210 2.30 -31.37 -21.99
CA ILE A 210 0.94 -31.77 -22.36
C ILE A 210 0.77 -31.73 -23.87
N PHE A 211 1.19 -30.62 -24.52
CA PHE A 211 1.08 -30.49 -25.97
C PHE A 211 1.83 -31.55 -26.73
N ARG A 212 3.07 -31.85 -26.30
CA ARG A 212 3.91 -32.93 -26.89
C ARG A 212 3.23 -34.29 -26.78
N HIS A 213 2.73 -34.66 -25.60
CA HIS A 213 2.06 -35.94 -25.39
C HIS A 213 0.76 -36.07 -26.20
N LEU A 214 -0.03 -34.96 -26.34
CA LEU A 214 -1.20 -34.96 -27.21
C LEU A 214 -0.83 -35.14 -28.68
N ALA A 215 0.21 -34.46 -29.16
CA ALA A 215 0.72 -34.60 -30.51
C ALA A 215 1.22 -36.03 -30.82
N GLU A 216 1.95 -36.62 -29.88
CA GLU A 216 2.42 -38.01 -29.99
C GLU A 216 1.23 -39.00 -29.99
N ALA A 217 0.24 -38.81 -29.15
CA ALA A 217 -0.96 -39.62 -29.10
C ALA A 217 -1.77 -39.58 -30.41
N SER A 218 -1.87 -38.37 -31.00
CA SER A 218 -2.53 -38.17 -32.31
C SER A 218 -1.80 -38.88 -33.45
N HIS A 219 -0.45 -38.96 -33.43
CA HIS A 219 0.34 -39.62 -34.46
C HIS A 219 0.45 -41.16 -34.27
N ALA A 220 0.36 -41.65 -33.02
CA ALA A 220 0.59 -43.06 -32.67
C ALA A 220 -0.61 -44.00 -33.00
N GLY A 221 -1.70 -43.46 -33.52
CA GLY A 221 -2.92 -44.15 -33.96
C GLY A 221 -3.05 -45.60 -33.47
N SER A 222 -3.85 -45.90 -32.49
CA SER A 222 -4.31 -47.23 -32.03
C SER A 222 -3.32 -48.16 -31.26
N THR A 223 -2.05 -47.82 -31.05
CA THR A 223 -1.14 -48.72 -30.35
C THR A 223 -1.12 -48.55 -28.82
N ARG A 224 -1.85 -47.58 -28.28
CA ARG A 224 -1.86 -47.20 -26.85
C ARG A 224 -2.88 -47.96 -25.98
N SER A 225 -3.57 -48.96 -26.53
CA SER A 225 -4.66 -49.69 -25.85
C SER A 225 -4.20 -50.69 -24.76
N LEU A 226 -2.96 -50.66 -24.28
CA LEU A 226 -2.44 -51.63 -23.31
C LEU A 226 -2.23 -51.04 -21.90
N ARG A 227 -2.52 -49.78 -21.65
CA ARG A 227 -2.50 -49.25 -20.29
C ARG A 227 -3.94 -49.16 -19.76
N GLU A 228 -4.16 -49.73 -18.58
CA GLU A 228 -5.46 -49.62 -17.89
C GLU A 228 -5.80 -48.15 -17.66
N GLU A 229 -6.78 -47.64 -18.37
CA GLU A 229 -7.36 -46.31 -18.13
C GLU A 229 -8.10 -46.34 -16.80
N PRO A 230 -7.83 -45.40 -15.87
CA PRO A 230 -8.63 -45.28 -14.65
C PRO A 230 -10.10 -45.03 -14.99
N GLU A 231 -11.03 -45.68 -14.25
CA GLU A 231 -12.45 -45.50 -14.45
C GLU A 231 -12.82 -44.00 -14.44
N GLY A 232 -13.36 -43.49 -15.57
CA GLY A 232 -13.87 -42.14 -15.72
C GLY A 232 -12.95 -41.12 -16.44
N LEU A 233 -11.72 -41.49 -16.82
CA LEU A 233 -10.83 -40.65 -17.64
C LEU A 233 -10.73 -41.22 -19.05
N THR A 234 -11.26 -40.48 -20.02
CA THR A 234 -11.20 -40.91 -21.46
C THR A 234 -10.01 -40.26 -22.17
N GLY A 235 -9.39 -41.02 -23.07
CA GLY A 235 -8.37 -40.64 -24.06
C GLY A 235 -7.56 -39.37 -23.80
N LYS A 236 -8.06 -38.21 -24.22
CA LYS A 236 -7.44 -36.90 -24.06
C LYS A 236 -7.16 -36.51 -22.60
N LEU A 237 -8.16 -36.71 -21.71
CA LEU A 237 -8.01 -36.37 -20.29
C LEU A 237 -6.98 -37.23 -19.59
N PHE A 238 -6.90 -38.53 -19.98
CA PHE A 238 -5.88 -39.42 -19.44
C PHE A 238 -4.47 -39.01 -19.91
N THR A 239 -4.33 -38.63 -21.19
CA THR A 239 -3.04 -38.12 -21.70
C THR A 239 -2.58 -36.85 -20.99
N ILE A 240 -3.50 -35.89 -20.75
CA ILE A 240 -3.19 -34.67 -20.01
C ILE A 240 -2.80 -34.98 -18.56
N TYR A 241 -3.51 -35.89 -17.90
CA TYR A 241 -3.20 -36.33 -16.53
C TYR A 241 -1.81 -36.98 -16.44
N GLU A 242 -1.48 -37.90 -17.35
CA GLU A 242 -0.19 -38.56 -17.40
C GLU A 242 0.95 -37.55 -17.66
N ALA A 243 0.81 -36.71 -18.68
CA ALA A 243 1.77 -35.67 -19.01
C ALA A 243 1.98 -34.67 -17.86
N SER A 244 0.91 -34.27 -17.20
CA SER A 244 1.00 -33.38 -16.05
C SER A 244 1.73 -34.03 -14.87
N GLY A 245 1.45 -35.30 -14.59
CA GLY A 245 2.07 -36.05 -13.52
C GLY A 245 3.59 -36.22 -13.69
N GLU A 246 4.06 -36.36 -14.92
CA GLU A 246 5.48 -36.57 -15.27
C GLU A 246 6.34 -35.37 -14.83
N VAL A 247 5.89 -34.13 -15.07
CA VAL A 247 6.66 -32.93 -14.80
C VAL A 247 6.39 -32.35 -13.41
N THR A 248 5.32 -32.76 -12.72
CA THR A 248 4.89 -32.20 -11.43
C THR A 248 6.00 -32.17 -10.39
N LYS A 249 6.76 -33.24 -10.23
CA LYS A 249 7.86 -33.29 -9.25
C LYS A 249 8.96 -32.28 -9.58
N ALA A 250 9.37 -32.21 -10.84
CA ALA A 250 10.42 -31.29 -11.29
C ALA A 250 10.02 -29.86 -11.08
N ILE A 251 8.79 -29.49 -11.45
CA ILE A 251 8.23 -28.15 -11.27
C ILE A 251 8.17 -27.80 -9.77
N PHE A 252 7.67 -28.71 -8.93
CA PHE A 252 7.56 -28.46 -7.49
C PHE A 252 8.93 -28.23 -6.84
N PHE A 253 9.94 -29.03 -7.17
CA PHE A 253 11.28 -28.86 -6.65
C PHE A 253 11.94 -27.57 -7.14
N SER A 254 11.80 -27.24 -8.44
CA SER A 254 12.30 -25.98 -9.00
C SER A 254 11.71 -24.77 -8.28
N ALA A 255 10.40 -24.74 -8.14
CA ALA A 255 9.72 -23.64 -7.45
C ALA A 255 10.12 -23.53 -5.95
N THR A 256 10.29 -24.70 -5.29
CA THR A 256 10.76 -24.72 -3.90
C THR A 256 12.16 -24.13 -3.77
N ILE A 257 13.07 -24.42 -4.71
CA ILE A 257 14.42 -23.85 -4.73
C ILE A 257 14.36 -22.33 -4.94
N ILE A 258 13.50 -21.85 -5.85
CA ILE A 258 13.31 -20.41 -6.08
C ILE A 258 12.80 -19.73 -4.80
N ILE A 259 11.77 -20.28 -4.16
CA ILE A 259 11.22 -19.75 -2.90
C ILE A 259 12.30 -19.74 -1.81
N ALA A 260 13.08 -20.83 -1.70
CA ALA A 260 14.18 -20.91 -0.73
C ALA A 260 15.25 -19.82 -0.98
N GLY A 261 15.48 -19.44 -2.24
CA GLY A 261 16.35 -18.31 -2.59
C GLY A 261 15.90 -16.96 -2.04
N PHE A 262 14.61 -16.79 -1.75
CA PHE A 262 14.07 -15.57 -1.12
C PHE A 262 14.13 -15.59 0.42
N LEU A 263 14.39 -16.74 1.06
CA LEU A 263 14.45 -16.85 2.53
C LEU A 263 15.40 -15.84 3.18
N PRO A 264 16.59 -15.53 2.64
CA PRO A 264 17.48 -14.53 3.22
C PRO A 264 16.84 -13.14 3.34
N LEU A 265 15.91 -12.77 2.44
CA LEU A 265 15.24 -11.47 2.49
C LEU A 265 14.32 -11.32 3.71
N PHE A 266 13.78 -12.43 4.22
CA PHE A 266 12.94 -12.43 5.42
C PHE A 266 13.75 -12.29 6.72
N THR A 267 15.07 -12.50 6.65
CA THR A 267 15.96 -12.33 7.82
C THR A 267 16.50 -10.91 7.96
N LEU A 268 16.30 -10.06 6.94
CA LEU A 268 16.72 -8.67 6.97
C LEU A 268 15.96 -7.89 8.05
N SER A 269 16.68 -7.03 8.78
CA SER A 269 16.16 -6.21 9.85
C SER A 269 16.36 -4.72 9.54
N GLY A 270 15.73 -3.83 10.31
CA GLY A 270 15.91 -2.38 10.14
C GLY A 270 15.21 -1.85 8.89
N VAL A 271 15.85 -0.94 8.18
CA VAL A 271 15.31 -0.26 6.99
C VAL A 271 15.20 -1.23 5.82
N GLU A 272 16.23 -2.05 5.61
CA GLU A 272 16.28 -3.03 4.53
C GLU A 272 15.16 -4.05 4.66
N GLY A 273 14.91 -4.59 5.86
CA GLY A 273 13.81 -5.53 6.11
C GLY A 273 12.43 -4.93 5.82
N ARG A 274 12.25 -3.63 6.10
CA ARG A 274 10.98 -2.94 5.80
C ARG A 274 10.75 -2.70 4.31
N ILE A 275 11.81 -2.61 3.53
CA ILE A 275 11.75 -2.41 2.07
C ILE A 275 11.62 -3.76 1.35
N PHE A 276 12.50 -4.71 1.66
CA PHE A 276 12.59 -5.97 0.92
C PHE A 276 11.65 -7.06 1.45
N GLY A 277 11.22 -6.99 2.72
CA GLY A 277 10.28 -7.95 3.29
C GLY A 277 8.96 -8.04 2.51
N PRO A 278 8.23 -6.92 2.31
CA PRO A 278 7.01 -6.92 1.50
C PRO A 278 7.23 -7.36 0.05
N MET A 279 8.40 -7.08 -0.53
CA MET A 279 8.76 -7.53 -1.87
C MET A 279 8.88 -9.06 -1.91
N ALA A 280 9.63 -9.65 -0.98
CA ALA A 280 9.79 -11.10 -0.90
C ALA A 280 8.45 -11.82 -0.67
N GLN A 281 7.57 -11.27 0.17
CA GLN A 281 6.20 -11.79 0.38
C GLN A 281 5.39 -11.76 -0.91
N THR A 282 5.38 -10.63 -1.61
CA THR A 282 4.65 -10.50 -2.88
C THR A 282 5.12 -11.51 -3.92
N TYR A 283 6.45 -11.70 -4.02
CA TYR A 283 7.02 -12.74 -4.88
C TYR A 283 6.58 -14.15 -4.48
N ALA A 284 6.64 -14.48 -3.20
CA ALA A 284 6.22 -15.78 -2.71
C ALA A 284 4.74 -16.05 -3.01
N TYR A 285 3.88 -15.05 -2.85
CA TYR A 285 2.45 -15.17 -3.18
C TYR A 285 2.22 -15.32 -4.70
N ALA A 286 2.94 -14.56 -5.51
CA ALA A 286 2.83 -14.66 -6.96
C ALA A 286 3.33 -16.01 -7.49
N LEU A 287 4.44 -16.53 -6.95
CA LEU A 287 4.93 -17.88 -7.27
C LEU A 287 3.96 -18.97 -6.82
N ALA A 288 3.40 -18.86 -5.63
CA ALA A 288 2.37 -19.78 -5.15
C ALA A 288 1.13 -19.77 -6.05
N GLY A 289 0.67 -18.57 -6.45
CA GLY A 289 -0.41 -18.41 -7.41
C GLY A 289 -0.10 -19.01 -8.78
N GLY A 290 1.12 -18.80 -9.27
CA GLY A 290 1.61 -19.40 -10.51
C GLY A 290 1.64 -20.91 -10.45
N LEU A 291 2.09 -21.50 -9.34
CA LEU A 291 2.09 -22.97 -9.13
C LEU A 291 0.67 -23.53 -9.09
N ILE A 292 -0.24 -22.87 -8.35
CA ILE A 292 -1.66 -23.26 -8.31
C ILE A 292 -2.24 -23.24 -9.72
N ALA A 293 -1.98 -22.15 -10.48
CA ALA A 293 -2.43 -22.07 -11.88
C ALA A 293 -1.82 -23.18 -12.74
N THR A 294 -0.54 -23.47 -12.58
CA THR A 294 0.16 -24.52 -13.34
C THR A 294 -0.45 -25.91 -13.10
N PHE A 295 -0.79 -26.24 -11.86
CA PHE A 295 -1.32 -27.57 -11.53
C PHE A 295 -2.83 -27.71 -11.66
N THR A 296 -3.58 -26.61 -11.76
CA THR A 296 -5.05 -26.64 -11.83
C THR A 296 -5.58 -26.02 -13.11
N VAL A 297 -5.26 -24.73 -13.33
CA VAL A 297 -5.80 -23.96 -14.44
C VAL A 297 -5.24 -24.41 -15.77
N SER A 298 -3.91 -24.67 -15.85
CA SER A 298 -3.26 -25.03 -17.10
C SER A 298 -3.72 -26.37 -17.66
N PRO A 299 -3.79 -27.48 -16.87
CA PRO A 299 -4.35 -28.75 -17.36
C PRO A 299 -5.84 -28.64 -17.74
N ALA A 300 -6.62 -27.87 -16.96
CA ALA A 300 -8.03 -27.65 -17.25
C ALA A 300 -8.24 -26.87 -18.57
N LEU A 301 -7.47 -25.81 -18.80
CA LEU A 301 -7.48 -25.07 -20.05
C LEU A 301 -6.94 -25.91 -21.22
N ALA A 302 -5.93 -26.75 -20.99
CA ALA A 302 -5.42 -27.66 -21.99
C ALA A 302 -6.52 -28.67 -22.42
N ALA A 303 -7.27 -29.22 -21.46
CA ALA A 303 -8.40 -30.09 -21.75
C ALA A 303 -9.49 -29.42 -22.59
N LEU A 304 -9.73 -28.12 -22.35
CA LEU A 304 -10.77 -27.34 -23.02
C LEU A 304 -10.34 -26.83 -24.40
N LEU A 305 -9.11 -26.32 -24.51
CA LEU A 305 -8.66 -25.56 -25.68
C LEU A 305 -7.84 -26.35 -26.69
N LEU A 306 -7.05 -27.34 -26.24
CA LEU A 306 -6.21 -28.11 -27.15
C LEU A 306 -7.06 -29.12 -27.94
N PRO A 307 -6.74 -29.40 -29.21
CA PRO A 307 -7.42 -30.43 -30.00
C PRO A 307 -7.09 -31.84 -29.50
N GLU A 308 -7.91 -32.81 -29.87
CA GLU A 308 -7.66 -34.24 -29.67
C GLU A 308 -6.61 -34.74 -30.63
#